data_ffdcbb35501bc35ccbcd45f479f044c1
#
_entry.id   ffdcbb35501bc35ccbcd45f479f044c1
#
_cell.length_a   1.000
_cell.length_b   1.000
_cell.length_c   1.000
_cell.angle_alpha   90.00
_cell.angle_beta   90.00
_cell.angle_gamma   90.00
#
_symmetry.space_group_name_H-M   'P 1'
#
loop_
_entity.id
_entity.type
_entity.pdbx_description
1 polymer ?
#
loop_
_entity_poly.entity_id
_entity_poly.type
_entity_poly.pdbx_seq_one_letter_code
_entity_poly.pdbx_strand_id
1 'polypeptide(L)'
;LDKDFSNMIDTYSAKVTEEMEKVIGYCPKAIRKGSPESPLSNLTADALVWMAKEHYGVIADVGIYNTGGIRAEISAGDLTVGDVYAVYPFDNVLSVATLKGKDLKKLFEYVASSGGLPINKEVRMVISNKKVKSVTVNGKQIDDNADYTVATIDYLMNLGRYGLENATNRRDASEIIRDCFVAYFRHLASENGGKITASTDGRIKIEK
;
A
#
# COMPACT_ATOMS: atom_id res chain seq x y z
N LEU A 1 -29.86 -31.87 -0.57
CA LEU A 1 -29.55 -30.57 0.01
C LEU A 1 -30.88 -29.92 0.38
N ASP A 2 -30.99 -29.46 1.63
CA ASP A 2 -32.17 -28.81 2.17
C ASP A 2 -32.47 -27.54 1.37
N LYS A 3 -33.71 -27.35 0.90
CA LYS A 3 -34.11 -26.18 0.12
C LYS A 3 -33.80 -24.86 0.86
N ASP A 4 -33.91 -24.87 2.18
CA ASP A 4 -33.63 -23.70 3.01
C ASP A 4 -32.14 -23.35 3.03
N PHE A 5 -31.26 -24.35 2.99
CA PHE A 5 -29.82 -24.15 2.90
C PHE A 5 -29.40 -23.64 1.51
N SER A 6 -29.98 -24.18 0.43
CA SER A 6 -29.78 -23.65 -0.93
C SER A 6 -30.21 -22.19 -1.05
N ASN A 7 -31.42 -21.86 -0.59
CA ASN A 7 -31.92 -20.48 -0.62
C ASN A 7 -31.06 -19.51 0.19
N MET A 8 -30.52 -19.97 1.33
CA MET A 8 -29.62 -19.18 2.15
C MET A 8 -28.30 -18.90 1.41
N ILE A 9 -27.72 -19.91 0.74
CA ILE A 9 -26.51 -19.76 -0.07
C ILE A 9 -26.76 -18.79 -1.23
N ASP A 10 -27.86 -18.94 -1.96
CA ASP A 10 -28.21 -18.09 -3.10
C ASP A 10 -28.41 -16.64 -2.65
N THR A 11 -29.08 -16.41 -1.54
CA THR A 11 -29.28 -15.07 -0.98
C THR A 11 -27.96 -14.44 -0.53
N TYR A 12 -27.08 -15.21 0.12
CA TYR A 12 -25.76 -14.74 0.53
C TYR A 12 -24.88 -14.41 -0.67
N SER A 13 -24.85 -15.30 -1.67
CA SER A 13 -24.10 -15.11 -2.91
C SER A 13 -24.56 -13.86 -3.66
N ALA A 14 -25.88 -13.62 -3.75
CA ALA A 14 -26.42 -12.43 -4.38
C ALA A 14 -25.99 -11.13 -3.66
N LYS A 15 -25.99 -11.12 -2.32
CA LYS A 15 -25.53 -9.96 -1.54
C LYS A 15 -24.05 -9.70 -1.70
N VAL A 16 -23.22 -10.74 -1.74
CA VAL A 16 -21.77 -10.61 -2.01
C VAL A 16 -21.54 -10.03 -3.39
N THR A 17 -22.23 -10.53 -4.40
CA THR A 17 -22.14 -10.01 -5.78
C THR A 17 -22.53 -8.53 -5.85
N GLU A 18 -23.66 -8.16 -5.24
CA GLU A 18 -24.12 -6.76 -5.17
C GLU A 18 -23.06 -5.85 -4.54
N GLU A 19 -22.42 -6.27 -3.44
CA GLU A 19 -21.37 -5.48 -2.79
C GLU A 19 -20.15 -5.34 -3.69
N MET A 20 -19.73 -6.41 -4.37
CA MET A 20 -18.57 -6.39 -5.27
C MET A 20 -18.79 -5.51 -6.50
N GLU A 21 -20.01 -5.37 -6.98
CA GLU A 21 -20.38 -4.55 -8.15
C GLU A 21 -20.54 -3.06 -7.82
N LYS A 22 -20.51 -2.67 -6.54
CA LYS A 22 -20.62 -1.25 -6.16
C LYS A 22 -19.49 -0.42 -6.73
N VAL A 23 -19.86 0.59 -7.54
CA VAL A 23 -18.94 1.58 -8.06
C VAL A 23 -18.51 2.53 -6.95
N ILE A 24 -17.20 2.73 -6.81
CA ILE A 24 -16.57 3.58 -5.78
C ILE A 24 -15.87 4.80 -6.35
N GLY A 25 -15.67 4.85 -7.68
CA GLY A 25 -15.06 5.97 -8.39
C GLY A 25 -14.90 5.67 -9.87
N TYR A 26 -14.31 6.61 -10.59
CA TYR A 26 -14.06 6.52 -12.03
C TYR A 26 -12.58 6.78 -12.32
N CYS A 27 -11.93 5.90 -13.05
CA CYS A 27 -10.55 6.02 -13.49
C CYS A 27 -10.51 6.52 -14.95
N PRO A 28 -10.13 7.80 -15.22
CA PRO A 28 -10.06 8.33 -16.59
C PRO A 28 -9.04 7.57 -17.45
N LYS A 29 -8.04 6.96 -16.82
CA LYS A 29 -7.00 6.14 -17.46
C LYS A 29 -6.72 4.92 -16.59
N ALA A 30 -6.25 3.83 -17.21
CA ALA A 30 -5.77 2.67 -16.48
C ALA A 30 -4.63 3.04 -15.54
N ILE A 31 -4.68 2.50 -14.31
CA ILE A 31 -3.63 2.67 -13.30
C ILE A 31 -2.82 1.38 -13.25
N ARG A 32 -1.63 1.44 -13.85
CA ARG A 32 -0.80 0.26 -14.10
C ARG A 32 0.20 0.03 -12.98
N LYS A 33 0.56 -1.24 -12.80
CA LYS A 33 1.69 -1.65 -11.96
C LYS A 33 3.00 -1.67 -12.76
N GLY A 34 4.14 -1.60 -12.08
CA GLY A 34 5.47 -1.64 -12.71
C GLY A 34 6.58 -1.45 -11.69
N SER A 35 7.81 -1.51 -12.17
CA SER A 35 9.03 -1.36 -11.38
C SER A 35 10.02 -0.44 -12.13
N PRO A 36 10.81 0.34 -11.44
CA PRO A 36 10.98 0.46 -9.98
C PRO A 36 9.84 1.24 -9.32
N GLU A 37 9.10 2.01 -10.10
CA GLU A 37 8.00 2.88 -9.72
C GLU A 37 6.87 2.73 -10.73
N SER A 38 5.63 2.84 -10.28
CA SER A 38 4.44 2.87 -11.13
C SER A 38 3.32 3.67 -10.50
N PRO A 39 2.32 4.13 -11.29
CA PRO A 39 1.16 4.82 -10.72
C PRO A 39 0.47 4.01 -9.63
N LEU A 40 0.30 2.69 -9.81
CA LEU A 40 -0.38 1.84 -8.84
C LEU A 40 0.48 1.59 -7.58
N SER A 41 1.80 1.40 -7.73
CA SER A 41 2.70 1.26 -6.58
C SER A 41 2.73 2.54 -5.74
N ASN A 42 2.75 3.70 -6.38
CA ASN A 42 2.71 4.99 -5.69
C ASN A 42 1.41 5.15 -4.90
N LEU A 43 0.27 4.91 -5.56
CA LEU A 43 -1.05 4.96 -4.95
C LEU A 43 -1.16 4.02 -3.74
N THR A 44 -0.63 2.79 -3.87
CA THR A 44 -0.65 1.78 -2.82
C THR A 44 0.12 2.23 -1.57
N ALA A 45 1.32 2.77 -1.75
CA ALA A 45 2.14 3.19 -0.62
C ALA A 45 1.62 4.49 0.03
N ASP A 46 1.09 5.42 -0.77
CA ASP A 46 0.47 6.64 -0.25
C ASP A 46 -0.81 6.31 0.56
N ALA A 47 -1.55 5.26 0.15
CA ALA A 47 -2.70 4.76 0.90
C ALA A 47 -2.33 4.30 2.31
N LEU A 48 -1.17 3.63 2.49
CA LEU A 48 -0.74 3.16 3.82
C LEU A 48 -0.50 4.33 4.79
N VAL A 49 0.06 5.44 4.30
CA VAL A 49 0.25 6.65 5.11
C VAL A 49 -1.10 7.27 5.49
N TRP A 50 -2.04 7.32 4.53
CA TRP A 50 -3.39 7.77 4.80
C TRP A 50 -4.09 6.87 5.83
N MET A 51 -4.01 5.54 5.67
CA MET A 51 -4.59 4.57 6.60
C MET A 51 -4.01 4.71 8.02
N ALA A 52 -2.69 4.94 8.16
CA ALA A 52 -2.07 5.15 9.47
C ALA A 52 -2.65 6.37 10.19
N LYS A 53 -2.94 7.43 9.45
CA LYS A 53 -3.60 8.62 9.98
C LYS A 53 -5.04 8.33 10.39
N GLU A 54 -5.82 7.66 9.55
CA GLU A 54 -7.24 7.37 9.81
C GLU A 54 -7.43 6.41 10.98
N HIS A 55 -6.64 5.32 11.05
CA HIS A 55 -6.78 4.30 12.10
C HIS A 55 -6.14 4.69 13.43
N TYR A 56 -5.03 5.43 13.39
CA TYR A 56 -4.21 5.65 14.59
C TYR A 56 -3.93 7.12 14.90
N GLY A 57 -4.36 8.06 14.05
CA GLY A 57 -4.08 9.48 14.20
C GLY A 57 -2.60 9.83 14.06
N VAL A 58 -1.79 8.97 13.43
CA VAL A 58 -0.34 9.18 13.26
C VAL A 58 0.01 9.42 11.80
N ILE A 59 0.90 10.37 11.56
CA ILE A 59 1.47 10.61 10.24
C ILE A 59 2.70 9.70 10.11
N ALA A 60 2.62 8.70 9.25
CA ALA A 60 3.76 7.84 8.98
C ALA A 60 4.78 8.57 8.09
N ASP A 61 6.07 8.46 8.43
CA ASP A 61 7.17 8.96 7.62
C ASP A 61 7.38 8.12 6.36
N VAL A 62 7.18 6.82 6.49
CA VAL A 62 7.37 5.84 5.43
C VAL A 62 6.17 4.93 5.31
N GLY A 63 5.60 4.86 4.11
CA GLY A 63 4.66 3.82 3.69
C GLY A 63 5.38 2.86 2.74
N ILE A 64 5.35 1.57 3.01
CA ILE A 64 5.99 0.55 2.17
C ILE A 64 5.09 -0.65 1.99
N TYR A 65 5.01 -1.15 0.74
CA TYR A 65 4.25 -2.34 0.39
C TYR A 65 5.10 -3.31 -0.44
N ASN A 66 4.75 -4.59 -0.50
CA ASN A 66 5.44 -5.54 -1.35
C ASN A 66 4.76 -5.64 -2.73
N THR A 67 5.56 -5.62 -3.78
CA THR A 67 5.05 -5.70 -5.17
C THR A 67 4.21 -6.96 -5.41
N GLY A 68 4.58 -8.09 -4.79
CA GLY A 68 3.83 -9.34 -4.88
C GLY A 68 2.41 -9.29 -4.30
N GLY A 69 2.11 -8.32 -3.45
CA GLY A 69 0.78 -8.07 -2.90
C GLY A 69 -0.18 -7.36 -3.86
N ILE A 70 0.34 -6.77 -4.95
CA ILE A 70 -0.45 -6.11 -6.00
C ILE A 70 -0.67 -7.11 -7.14
N ARG A 71 -1.86 -7.70 -7.23
CA ARG A 71 -2.12 -8.85 -8.13
C ARG A 71 -2.76 -8.49 -9.46
N ALA A 72 -3.44 -7.35 -9.54
CA ALA A 72 -4.08 -6.86 -10.76
C ALA A 72 -3.74 -5.39 -11.01
N GLU A 73 -4.11 -4.88 -12.17
CA GLU A 73 -4.10 -3.46 -12.52
C GLU A 73 -5.53 -2.92 -12.45
N ILE A 74 -5.69 -1.62 -12.40
CA ILE A 74 -6.99 -0.96 -12.46
C ILE A 74 -7.22 -0.50 -13.89
N SER A 75 -8.32 -0.94 -14.51
CA SER A 75 -8.72 -0.53 -15.84
C SER A 75 -9.26 0.90 -15.86
N ALA A 76 -9.25 1.55 -17.03
CA ALA A 76 -10.00 2.78 -17.23
C ALA A 76 -11.51 2.49 -17.19
N GLY A 77 -12.28 3.43 -16.64
CA GLY A 77 -13.72 3.28 -16.45
C GLY A 77 -14.12 3.29 -14.98
N ASP A 78 -15.30 2.76 -14.71
CA ASP A 78 -15.80 2.62 -13.34
C ASP A 78 -14.91 1.68 -12.53
N LEU A 79 -14.59 2.07 -11.31
CA LEU A 79 -13.86 1.25 -10.34
C LEU A 79 -14.86 0.69 -9.33
N THR A 80 -14.90 -0.63 -9.21
CA THR A 80 -15.79 -1.33 -8.28
C THR A 80 -15.03 -1.82 -7.03
N VAL A 81 -15.77 -2.20 -6.01
CA VAL A 81 -15.22 -2.89 -4.83
C VAL A 81 -14.48 -4.17 -5.25
N GLY A 82 -15.07 -4.95 -6.16
CA GLY A 82 -14.49 -6.18 -6.67
C GLY A 82 -13.15 -5.97 -7.39
N ASP A 83 -13.00 -4.87 -8.12
CA ASP A 83 -11.73 -4.51 -8.77
C ASP A 83 -10.63 -4.27 -7.73
N VAL A 84 -10.95 -3.54 -6.65
CA VAL A 84 -9.99 -3.31 -5.55
C VAL A 84 -9.61 -4.63 -4.86
N TYR A 85 -10.56 -5.53 -4.65
CA TYR A 85 -10.31 -6.85 -4.08
C TYR A 85 -9.43 -7.71 -5.01
N ALA A 86 -9.58 -7.58 -6.33
CA ALA A 86 -8.71 -8.25 -7.29
C ALA A 86 -7.28 -7.71 -7.27
N VAL A 87 -7.10 -6.40 -7.00
CA VAL A 87 -5.77 -5.79 -6.82
C VAL A 87 -5.09 -6.26 -5.54
N TYR A 88 -5.82 -6.33 -4.41
CA TYR A 88 -5.31 -6.67 -3.08
C TYR A 88 -6.03 -7.89 -2.48
N PRO A 89 -5.84 -9.11 -3.01
CA PRO A 89 -6.66 -10.28 -2.64
C PRO A 89 -6.29 -10.94 -1.32
N PHE A 90 -5.21 -10.52 -0.66
CA PHE A 90 -4.72 -11.16 0.56
C PHE A 90 -5.36 -10.59 1.82
N ASP A 91 -5.50 -11.43 2.85
CA ASP A 91 -6.07 -11.08 4.16
C ASP A 91 -5.04 -10.43 5.10
N ASN A 92 -4.20 -9.56 4.56
CA ASN A 92 -3.27 -8.77 5.36
C ASN A 92 -4.00 -7.67 6.14
N VAL A 93 -3.37 -7.16 7.17
CA VAL A 93 -3.82 -6.00 7.94
C VAL A 93 -2.77 -4.90 7.91
N LEU A 94 -3.19 -3.65 8.13
CA LEU A 94 -2.27 -2.53 8.31
C LEU A 94 -1.45 -2.73 9.57
N SER A 95 -0.14 -2.59 9.44
CA SER A 95 0.81 -2.55 10.55
C SER A 95 1.52 -1.22 10.60
N VAL A 96 1.53 -0.56 11.75
CA VAL A 96 2.27 0.68 12.00
C VAL A 96 3.24 0.46 13.14
N ALA A 97 4.49 0.85 12.95
CA ALA A 97 5.54 0.66 13.96
C ALA A 97 6.58 1.78 13.89
N THR A 98 7.44 1.81 14.90
CA THR A 98 8.59 2.73 14.97
C THR A 98 9.87 1.97 14.65
N LEU A 99 10.68 2.52 13.74
CA LEU A 99 12.05 2.07 13.45
C LEU A 99 13.07 3.16 13.77
N LYS A 100 14.23 2.76 14.30
CA LYS A 100 15.41 3.63 14.31
C LYS A 100 15.93 3.83 12.88
N GLY A 101 16.52 4.99 12.59
CA GLY A 101 17.02 5.29 11.24
C GLY A 101 18.04 4.27 10.72
N LYS A 102 18.91 3.71 11.60
CA LYS A 102 19.83 2.64 11.23
C LYS A 102 19.12 1.38 10.70
N ASP A 103 17.94 1.03 11.25
CA ASP A 103 17.14 -0.11 10.82
C ASP A 103 16.29 0.24 9.60
N LEU A 104 15.81 1.48 9.53
CA LEU A 104 15.14 2.01 8.33
C LEU A 104 16.06 1.98 7.11
N LYS A 105 17.36 2.27 7.26
CA LYS A 105 18.35 2.13 6.18
C LYS A 105 18.46 0.68 5.68
N LYS A 106 18.43 -0.32 6.58
CA LYS A 106 18.39 -1.74 6.17
C LYS A 106 17.14 -2.07 5.36
N LEU A 107 16.00 -1.49 5.73
CA LEU A 107 14.76 -1.65 4.97
C LEU A 107 14.90 -1.07 3.55
N PHE A 108 15.53 0.09 3.39
CA PHE A 108 15.78 0.65 2.07
C PHE A 108 16.82 -0.12 1.26
N GLU A 109 17.81 -0.77 1.89
CA GLU A 109 18.69 -1.71 1.18
C GLU A 109 17.90 -2.92 0.64
N TYR A 110 16.90 -3.41 1.38
CA TYR A 110 15.99 -4.44 0.88
C TYR A 110 15.17 -3.91 -0.33
N VAL A 111 14.64 -2.70 -0.27
CA VAL A 111 13.96 -2.05 -1.40
C VAL A 111 14.88 -2.00 -2.62
N ALA A 112 16.13 -1.57 -2.44
CA ALA A 112 17.11 -1.46 -3.53
C ALA A 112 17.47 -2.82 -4.13
N SER A 113 17.72 -3.83 -3.28
CA SER A 113 18.06 -5.19 -3.73
C SER A 113 16.93 -5.86 -4.50
N SER A 114 15.68 -5.49 -4.21
CA SER A 114 14.47 -5.93 -4.91
C SER A 114 14.22 -5.20 -6.24
N GLY A 115 15.02 -4.18 -6.56
CA GLY A 115 14.83 -3.35 -7.76
C GLY A 115 13.73 -2.31 -7.62
N GLY A 116 13.33 -1.97 -6.41
CA GLY A 116 12.26 -1.05 -6.06
C GLY A 116 11.02 -1.76 -5.51
N LEU A 117 10.43 -1.19 -4.48
CA LEU A 117 9.13 -1.59 -3.92
C LEU A 117 8.25 -0.34 -3.80
N PRO A 118 6.91 -0.48 -3.71
CA PRO A 118 6.04 0.65 -3.44
C PRO A 118 6.46 1.41 -2.18
N ILE A 119 6.78 2.70 -2.32
CA ILE A 119 7.10 3.64 -1.23
C ILE A 119 6.29 4.92 -1.41
N ASN A 120 6.01 5.62 -0.31
CA ASN A 120 5.20 6.84 -0.32
C ASN A 120 5.94 8.06 -0.89
N LYS A 121 5.18 9.10 -1.19
CA LYS A 121 5.66 10.32 -1.88
C LYS A 121 6.71 11.12 -1.09
N GLU A 122 6.80 10.98 0.22
CA GLU A 122 7.78 11.66 1.08
C GLU A 122 9.17 11.01 1.01
N VAL A 123 9.29 9.82 0.43
CA VAL A 123 10.56 9.12 0.22
C VAL A 123 11.07 9.41 -1.19
N ARG A 124 12.35 9.71 -1.30
CA ARG A 124 13.07 9.82 -2.58
C ARG A 124 14.30 8.93 -2.54
N MET A 125 14.44 8.04 -3.52
CA MET A 125 15.47 7.02 -3.53
C MET A 125 16.13 6.90 -4.90
N VAL A 126 17.44 6.78 -4.90
CA VAL A 126 18.23 6.41 -6.08
C VAL A 126 18.90 5.08 -5.82
N ILE A 127 18.66 4.13 -6.71
CA ILE A 127 19.23 2.78 -6.69
C ILE A 127 20.30 2.70 -7.76
N SER A 128 21.49 2.18 -7.43
CA SER A 128 22.55 1.82 -8.37
C SER A 128 23.09 0.44 -8.03
N ASN A 129 23.21 -0.42 -9.01
CA ASN A 129 23.69 -1.80 -8.83
C ASN A 129 22.96 -2.58 -7.71
N LYS A 130 21.64 -2.41 -7.62
CA LYS A 130 20.78 -3.01 -6.56
C LYS A 130 21.14 -2.59 -5.13
N LYS A 131 21.79 -1.45 -4.95
CA LYS A 131 22.12 -0.86 -3.65
C LYS A 131 21.58 0.56 -3.58
N VAL A 132 21.36 1.03 -2.35
CA VAL A 132 20.97 2.42 -2.10
C VAL A 132 22.15 3.34 -2.47
N LYS A 133 22.00 4.17 -3.52
CA LYS A 133 22.92 5.27 -3.81
C LYS A 133 22.62 6.49 -2.95
N SER A 134 21.33 6.82 -2.81
CA SER A 134 20.84 7.86 -1.92
C SER A 134 19.39 7.57 -1.52
N VAL A 135 19.01 7.99 -0.32
CA VAL A 135 17.62 7.98 0.14
C VAL A 135 17.39 9.14 1.09
N THR A 136 16.25 9.80 0.93
CA THR A 136 15.76 10.84 1.84
C THR A 136 14.32 10.55 2.25
N VAL A 137 13.96 10.96 3.45
CA VAL A 137 12.61 10.92 4.00
C VAL A 137 12.24 12.34 4.40
N ASN A 138 11.08 12.83 3.96
CA ASN A 138 10.65 14.22 4.19
C ASN A 138 11.71 15.25 3.75
N GLY A 139 12.43 14.96 2.65
CA GLY A 139 13.50 15.81 2.12
C GLY A 139 14.80 15.83 2.91
N LYS A 140 14.94 15.00 3.95
CA LYS A 140 16.12 14.95 4.84
C LYS A 140 16.83 13.60 4.74
N GLN A 141 18.13 13.63 4.96
CA GLN A 141 18.92 12.40 5.16
C GLN A 141 18.44 11.67 6.42
N ILE A 142 18.51 10.34 6.39
CA ILE A 142 18.09 9.51 7.53
C ILE A 142 19.15 9.59 8.64
N ASP A 143 18.73 10.06 9.82
CA ASP A 143 19.53 10.02 11.04
C ASP A 143 19.40 8.65 11.70
N ASP A 144 20.53 7.96 11.94
CA ASP A 144 20.58 6.61 12.51
C ASP A 144 19.88 6.49 13.87
N ASN A 145 19.89 7.55 14.66
CA ASN A 145 19.36 7.56 16.02
C ASN A 145 17.93 8.09 16.11
N ALA A 146 17.42 8.75 15.08
CA ALA A 146 16.06 9.25 15.05
C ALA A 146 15.04 8.12 14.92
N ASP A 147 13.84 8.36 15.41
CA ASP A 147 12.69 7.47 15.25
C ASP A 147 11.90 7.85 14.00
N TYR A 148 11.50 6.84 13.25
CA TYR A 148 10.66 6.97 12.06
C TYR A 148 9.43 6.08 12.19
N THR A 149 8.26 6.63 11.91
CA THR A 149 7.02 5.87 11.86
C THR A 149 6.86 5.22 10.49
N VAL A 150 6.73 3.90 10.46
CA VAL A 150 6.58 3.09 9.25
C VAL A 150 5.18 2.48 9.22
N ALA A 151 4.45 2.70 8.13
CA ALA A 151 3.18 2.06 7.81
C ALA A 151 3.41 0.99 6.73
N THR A 152 3.00 -0.22 7.00
CA THR A 152 3.14 -1.36 6.09
C THR A 152 2.04 -2.39 6.34
N ILE A 153 2.26 -3.64 5.99
CA ILE A 153 1.36 -4.76 6.27
C ILE A 153 2.02 -5.76 7.21
N ASP A 154 1.20 -6.50 7.93
CA ASP A 154 1.61 -7.56 8.85
C ASP A 154 2.54 -8.59 8.19
N TYR A 155 2.29 -8.92 6.92
CA TYR A 155 3.15 -9.82 6.15
C TYR A 155 4.62 -9.35 6.13
N LEU A 156 4.87 -8.06 5.84
CA LEU A 156 6.23 -7.52 5.83
C LEU A 156 6.83 -7.46 7.23
N MET A 157 6.05 -7.03 8.23
CA MET A 157 6.49 -7.01 9.63
C MET A 157 6.86 -8.41 10.13
N ASN A 158 6.10 -9.43 9.74
CA ASN A 158 6.30 -10.82 10.17
C ASN A 158 7.49 -11.51 9.46
N LEU A 159 8.11 -10.88 8.46
CA LEU A 159 9.36 -11.37 7.89
C LEU A 159 10.48 -11.42 8.92
N GLY A 160 10.45 -10.55 9.95
CA GLY A 160 11.42 -10.52 11.05
C GLY A 160 12.85 -10.31 10.57
N ARG A 161 13.06 -9.47 9.54
CA ARG A 161 14.37 -9.16 8.94
C ARG A 161 14.32 -7.79 8.23
N TYR A 162 15.43 -7.36 7.69
CA TYR A 162 15.59 -6.08 6.96
C TYR A 162 15.39 -4.85 7.85
N GLY A 163 15.71 -4.94 9.14
CA GLY A 163 15.51 -3.89 10.12
C GLY A 163 14.14 -3.96 10.81
N LEU A 164 13.15 -4.63 10.22
CA LEU A 164 11.79 -4.76 10.79
C LEU A 164 11.76 -5.61 12.07
N GLU A 165 12.73 -6.49 12.28
CA GLU A 165 12.93 -7.26 13.51
C GLU A 165 13.18 -6.39 14.75
N ASN A 166 13.61 -5.14 14.54
CA ASN A 166 13.86 -4.16 15.61
C ASN A 166 12.72 -3.15 15.77
N ALA A 167 11.60 -3.37 15.08
CA ALA A 167 10.45 -2.50 15.18
C ALA A 167 9.88 -2.46 16.61
N THR A 168 9.58 -1.26 17.08
CA THR A 168 8.94 -1.01 18.37
C THR A 168 7.56 -0.38 18.19
N ASN A 169 6.75 -0.36 19.23
CA ASN A 169 5.43 0.26 19.24
C ASN A 169 4.52 -0.23 18.09
N ARG A 170 4.67 -1.49 17.67
CA ARG A 170 3.87 -2.08 16.61
C ARG A 170 2.39 -2.11 16.99
N ARG A 171 1.56 -1.70 16.06
CA ARG A 171 0.09 -1.79 16.13
C ARG A 171 -0.40 -2.37 14.83
N ASP A 172 -1.20 -3.42 14.91
CA ASP A 172 -1.85 -4.05 13.77
C ASP A 172 -3.34 -3.69 13.81
N ALA A 173 -3.91 -3.34 12.66
CA ALA A 173 -5.35 -3.08 12.54
C ALA A 173 -6.14 -4.39 12.64
N SER A 174 -7.40 -4.28 13.05
CA SER A 174 -8.33 -5.42 13.06
C SER A 174 -8.99 -5.64 11.70
N GLU A 175 -9.02 -4.62 10.85
CA GLU A 175 -9.64 -4.65 9.53
C GLU A 175 -8.70 -5.22 8.48
N ILE A 176 -9.24 -6.01 7.56
CA ILE A 176 -8.49 -6.50 6.40
C ILE A 176 -8.14 -5.33 5.49
N ILE A 177 -6.89 -5.28 5.03
CA ILE A 177 -6.35 -4.12 4.34
C ILE A 177 -7.06 -3.78 3.03
N ARG A 178 -7.64 -4.76 2.33
CA ARG A 178 -8.40 -4.46 1.10
C ARG A 178 -9.63 -3.58 1.35
N ASP A 179 -10.27 -3.71 2.52
CA ASP A 179 -11.38 -2.84 2.90
C ASP A 179 -10.89 -1.41 3.18
N CYS A 180 -9.71 -1.29 3.78
CA CYS A 180 -9.03 -0.01 3.96
C CYS A 180 -8.66 0.63 2.61
N PHE A 181 -8.24 -0.16 1.61
CA PHE A 181 -8.03 0.34 0.24
C PHE A 181 -9.32 0.82 -0.41
N VAL A 182 -10.44 0.10 -0.24
CA VAL A 182 -11.75 0.57 -0.71
C VAL A 182 -12.10 1.92 -0.10
N ALA A 183 -11.89 2.09 1.21
CA ALA A 183 -12.11 3.37 1.88
C ALA A 183 -11.20 4.48 1.34
N TYR A 184 -9.92 4.17 1.09
CA TYR A 184 -8.98 5.12 0.50
C TYR A 184 -9.37 5.56 -0.92
N PHE A 185 -9.79 4.63 -1.78
CA PHE A 185 -10.25 4.97 -3.13
C PHE A 185 -11.53 5.81 -3.11
N ARG A 186 -12.46 5.52 -2.19
CA ARG A 186 -13.64 6.38 -1.96
C ARG A 186 -13.25 7.78 -1.52
N HIS A 187 -12.27 7.90 -0.61
CA HIS A 187 -11.72 9.19 -0.20
C HIS A 187 -11.16 9.95 -1.39
N LEU A 188 -10.30 9.34 -2.21
CA LEU A 188 -9.75 9.98 -3.41
C LEU A 188 -10.83 10.44 -4.38
N ALA A 189 -11.85 9.61 -4.61
CA ALA A 189 -12.98 9.96 -5.46
C ALA A 189 -13.73 11.16 -4.90
N SER A 190 -13.98 11.22 -3.59
CA SER A 190 -14.68 12.35 -2.95
C SER A 190 -13.93 13.67 -3.08
N GLU A 191 -12.60 13.64 -3.00
CA GLU A 191 -11.74 14.83 -3.14
C GLU A 191 -11.63 15.33 -4.59
N ASN A 192 -11.87 14.47 -5.59
CA ASN A 192 -11.62 14.74 -7.01
C ASN A 192 -12.87 14.64 -7.89
N GLY A 193 -14.06 14.92 -7.36
CA GLY A 193 -15.29 14.89 -8.14
C GLY A 193 -15.59 13.52 -8.77
N GLY A 194 -15.39 12.46 -8.01
CA GLY A 194 -15.61 11.07 -8.42
C GLY A 194 -14.44 10.42 -9.15
N LYS A 195 -13.39 11.16 -9.49
CA LYS A 195 -12.26 10.65 -10.29
C LYS A 195 -11.13 10.12 -9.39
N ILE A 196 -10.52 9.03 -9.84
CA ILE A 196 -9.34 8.43 -9.25
C ILE A 196 -8.23 8.45 -10.28
N THR A 197 -7.13 9.13 -9.95
CA THR A 197 -5.95 9.27 -10.81
C THR A 197 -4.70 8.93 -10.03
N ALA A 198 -3.70 8.41 -10.72
CA ALA A 198 -2.38 8.17 -10.17
C ALA A 198 -1.31 8.40 -11.22
N SER A 199 -0.12 8.76 -10.77
CA SER A 199 1.04 9.02 -11.64
C SER A 199 2.33 8.62 -10.94
N THR A 200 3.40 8.54 -11.71
CA THR A 200 4.76 8.49 -11.20
C THR A 200 5.27 9.90 -10.93
N ASP A 201 6.14 10.06 -9.96
CA ASP A 201 6.74 11.36 -9.58
C ASP A 201 8.26 11.29 -9.39
N GLY A 202 8.87 10.17 -9.79
CA GLY A 202 10.31 9.95 -9.70
C GLY A 202 10.79 9.65 -8.30
N ARG A 203 9.93 9.08 -7.44
CA ARG A 203 10.31 8.72 -6.05
C ARG A 203 11.35 7.62 -5.98
N ILE A 204 11.42 6.75 -7.00
CA ILE A 204 12.49 5.75 -7.16
C ILE A 204 13.13 5.92 -8.53
N LYS A 205 14.43 6.12 -8.56
CA LYS A 205 15.23 6.19 -9.79
C LYS A 205 16.29 5.09 -9.78
N ILE A 206 16.51 4.45 -10.93
CA ILE A 206 17.62 3.52 -11.13
C ILE A 206 18.68 4.21 -11.97
N GLU A 207 19.89 4.25 -11.45
CA GLU A 207 21.07 4.69 -12.18
C GLU A 207 21.96 3.47 -12.50
N LYS A 208 22.55 3.50 -13.69
CA LYS A 208 23.48 2.46 -14.17
C LYS A 208 24.85 2.62 -13.54
#